data_b6eee885b016eb571f094b59eaf93616
#
_entry.id   b6eee885b016eb571f094b59eaf93616
#
_cell.length_a   1.000
_cell.length_b   1.000
_cell.length_c   1.000
_cell.angle_alpha   90.00
_cell.angle_beta   90.00
_cell.angle_gamma   90.00
#
_symmetry.space_group_name_H-M   'P 1'
#
loop_
_entity.id
_entity.type
_entity.pdbx_description
1 polymer ?
#
loop_
_entity_poly.entity_id
_entity_poly.type
_entity_poly.pdbx_seq_one_letter_code
_entity_poly.pdbx_strand_id
1 'polypeptide(L)'
;MVSTSFEPRPDTYGPRIKHVPLHSHSEGENAIALAAAAGLDLDQWQRDALAAAMGTVLDTWAAPRVGILCPDENDREYATLARELYELLLFANRRIVHTAAHFSTAREAQHKLSRILMESNFLRSEVKHVYTANGQQRIEMRNGSVIHYVARKTGSIRIANVDLLVLDDAEFLPDSTYRDVLPTVVHSGNPQVWMLGNAVDARSNNHGHVFGRARHRALALDPQQCWIEYSADDARYPNDDPDPSRRARLVIDPDDRTQWARANPGRRISENSIREERQTVLEREFLTHRLGIGHWPTIDDDATGGDAS
;
A
#
# COMPACT_ATOMS: atom_id res chain seq x y z
N MET A 1 -32.90 5.17 -22.13
CA MET A 1 -31.70 4.34 -21.88
C MET A 1 -30.53 5.08 -22.50
N VAL A 2 -29.80 5.83 -21.72
CA VAL A 2 -28.55 6.49 -22.14
C VAL A 2 -27.47 5.49 -21.85
N SER A 3 -26.94 4.83 -22.88
CA SER A 3 -25.73 4.02 -22.80
C SER A 3 -24.55 4.95 -22.48
N THR A 4 -24.17 5.05 -21.25
CA THR A 4 -22.88 5.64 -20.88
C THR A 4 -21.81 4.64 -21.25
N SER A 5 -21.30 4.74 -22.48
CA SER A 5 -20.04 4.09 -22.85
C SER A 5 -18.96 4.64 -21.91
N PHE A 6 -18.43 3.77 -21.06
CA PHE A 6 -17.27 4.03 -20.24
C PHE A 6 -16.10 4.20 -21.23
N GLU A 7 -15.72 5.43 -21.51
CA GLU A 7 -14.44 5.67 -22.18
C GLU A 7 -13.33 5.35 -21.17
N PRO A 8 -12.44 4.40 -21.48
CA PRO A 8 -11.30 4.14 -20.61
C PRO A 8 -10.50 5.44 -20.50
N ARG A 9 -10.26 5.90 -19.25
CA ARG A 9 -9.30 6.98 -19.02
C ARG A 9 -7.99 6.57 -19.68
N PRO A 10 -7.35 7.41 -20.47
CA PRO A 10 -6.03 7.10 -20.94
C PRO A 10 -5.14 6.91 -19.70
N ASP A 11 -4.34 5.83 -19.65
CA ASP A 11 -3.30 5.53 -18.64
C ASP A 11 -2.17 6.58 -18.73
N THR A 12 -2.52 7.86 -18.64
CA THR A 12 -1.65 8.97 -19.04
C THR A 12 -0.83 9.54 -17.91
N TYR A 13 -1.19 9.24 -16.66
CA TYR A 13 -0.48 9.80 -15.51
C TYR A 13 0.21 8.71 -14.71
N GLY A 14 1.55 8.72 -14.75
CA GLY A 14 2.37 7.92 -13.85
C GLY A 14 2.30 8.42 -12.40
N PRO A 15 2.92 7.71 -11.46
CA PRO A 15 3.01 8.13 -10.08
C PRO A 15 3.70 9.50 -9.97
N ARG A 16 3.21 10.36 -9.09
CA ARG A 16 3.82 11.69 -8.86
C ARG A 16 5.21 11.59 -8.25
N ILE A 17 5.39 10.65 -7.32
CA ILE A 17 6.70 10.33 -6.75
C ILE A 17 6.98 8.87 -7.04
N LYS A 18 8.12 8.61 -7.68
CA LYS A 18 8.61 7.27 -7.96
C LYS A 18 10.09 7.17 -7.63
N HIS A 19 10.41 6.41 -6.61
CA HIS A 19 11.78 6.03 -6.28
C HIS A 19 11.90 4.51 -6.32
N VAL A 20 12.72 4.00 -7.22
CA VAL A 20 12.94 2.56 -7.42
C VAL A 20 14.44 2.32 -7.38
N PRO A 21 14.94 1.54 -6.41
CA PRO A 21 16.35 1.17 -6.36
C PRO A 21 16.80 0.45 -7.64
N LEU A 22 18.07 0.61 -7.99
CA LEU A 22 18.65 -0.08 -9.13
C LEU A 22 18.53 -1.60 -8.94
N HIS A 23 18.08 -2.29 -9.96
CA HIS A 23 17.93 -3.74 -9.98
C HIS A 23 18.31 -4.31 -11.35
N SER A 24 18.69 -5.59 -11.37
CA SER A 24 19.07 -6.29 -12.59
C SER A 24 17.92 -7.06 -13.24
N HIS A 25 16.92 -7.44 -12.44
CA HIS A 25 15.75 -8.20 -12.85
C HIS A 25 14.55 -7.79 -11.99
N SER A 26 13.34 -8.07 -12.44
CA SER A 26 12.13 -7.90 -11.64
C SER A 26 11.27 -9.16 -11.63
N GLU A 27 10.99 -9.67 -10.45
CA GLU A 27 10.04 -10.75 -10.22
C GLU A 27 8.57 -10.28 -10.33
N GLY A 28 8.35 -8.99 -10.47
CA GLY A 28 7.01 -8.41 -10.67
C GLY A 28 6.32 -8.96 -11.91
N GLU A 29 7.04 -9.24 -12.99
CA GLU A 29 6.52 -9.86 -14.21
C GLU A 29 5.91 -11.24 -13.93
N ASN A 30 6.61 -12.06 -13.12
CA ASN A 30 6.16 -13.38 -12.71
C ASN A 30 4.90 -13.27 -11.80
N ALA A 31 4.89 -12.29 -10.89
CA ALA A 31 3.72 -12.04 -10.03
C ALA A 31 2.50 -11.59 -10.85
N ILE A 32 2.69 -10.73 -11.85
CA ILE A 32 1.65 -10.27 -12.78
C ILE A 32 1.10 -11.44 -13.59
N ALA A 33 1.97 -12.27 -14.16
CA ALA A 33 1.56 -13.44 -14.93
C ALA A 33 0.78 -14.44 -14.09
N LEU A 34 1.23 -14.70 -12.86
CA LEU A 34 0.54 -15.57 -11.91
C LEU A 34 -0.82 -15.01 -11.50
N ALA A 35 -0.91 -13.72 -11.23
CA ALA A 35 -2.16 -13.03 -10.90
C ALA A 35 -3.17 -13.17 -12.05
N ALA A 36 -2.74 -12.95 -13.29
CA ALA A 36 -3.59 -13.13 -14.47
C ALA A 36 -4.05 -14.58 -14.63
N ALA A 37 -3.18 -15.56 -14.43
CA ALA A 37 -3.53 -16.99 -14.46
C ALA A 37 -4.51 -17.37 -13.34
N ALA A 38 -4.47 -16.68 -12.20
CA ALA A 38 -5.40 -16.82 -11.08
C ALA A 38 -6.73 -16.08 -11.29
N GLY A 39 -6.91 -15.39 -12.42
CA GLY A 39 -8.12 -14.62 -12.70
C GLY A 39 -8.15 -13.23 -12.03
N LEU A 40 -7.03 -12.75 -11.49
CA LEU A 40 -6.91 -11.42 -10.91
C LEU A 40 -6.53 -10.42 -12.00
N ASP A 41 -7.51 -9.60 -12.39
CA ASP A 41 -7.31 -8.57 -13.43
C ASP A 41 -6.75 -7.28 -12.82
N LEU A 42 -5.43 -7.12 -12.95
CA LEU A 42 -4.70 -5.97 -12.45
C LEU A 42 -4.80 -4.77 -13.39
N ASP A 43 -4.99 -3.59 -12.81
CA ASP A 43 -4.85 -2.32 -13.51
C ASP A 43 -3.38 -2.07 -13.90
N GLN A 44 -3.15 -1.22 -14.89
CA GLN A 44 -1.78 -0.93 -15.35
C GLN A 44 -0.90 -0.39 -14.22
N TRP A 45 -1.42 0.52 -13.41
CA TRP A 45 -0.69 1.09 -12.30
C TRP A 45 -0.27 0.03 -11.24
N GLN A 46 -1.10 -1.01 -11.03
CA GLN A 46 -0.78 -2.12 -10.10
C GLN A 46 0.33 -3.00 -10.68
N ARG A 47 0.31 -3.23 -12.00
CA ARG A 47 1.39 -3.95 -12.71
C ARG A 47 2.70 -3.18 -12.63
N ASP A 48 2.65 -1.86 -12.88
CA ASP A 48 3.84 -0.99 -12.80
C ASP A 48 4.40 -0.93 -11.37
N ALA A 49 3.52 -0.93 -10.35
CA ALA A 49 3.91 -0.97 -8.96
C ALA A 49 4.59 -2.30 -8.60
N LEU A 50 4.03 -3.44 -9.03
CA LEU A 50 4.64 -4.75 -8.84
C LEU A 50 6.01 -4.86 -9.52
N ALA A 51 6.09 -4.45 -10.79
CA ALA A 51 7.34 -4.47 -11.55
C ALA A 51 8.43 -3.62 -10.86
N ALA A 52 8.07 -2.46 -10.31
CA ALA A 52 8.99 -1.57 -9.61
C ALA A 52 9.39 -2.10 -8.22
N ALA A 53 8.44 -2.64 -7.45
CA ALA A 53 8.64 -3.04 -6.06
C ALA A 53 9.35 -4.40 -5.91
N MET A 54 9.28 -5.26 -6.92
CA MET A 54 9.83 -6.62 -6.90
C MET A 54 11.13 -6.76 -7.70
N GLY A 55 11.90 -5.67 -7.81
CA GLY A 55 13.23 -5.70 -8.39
C GLY A 55 14.21 -6.50 -7.53
N THR A 56 15.13 -7.24 -8.19
CA THR A 56 16.16 -8.06 -7.54
C THR A 56 17.56 -7.77 -8.07
N VAL A 57 18.54 -8.01 -7.20
CA VAL A 57 19.96 -8.03 -7.50
C VAL A 57 20.54 -9.30 -6.90
N LEU A 58 21.11 -10.20 -7.72
CA LEU A 58 21.66 -11.48 -7.27
C LEU A 58 20.68 -12.25 -6.36
N ASP A 59 19.43 -12.38 -6.80
CA ASP A 59 18.33 -13.08 -6.13
C ASP A 59 17.90 -12.48 -4.77
N THR A 60 18.40 -11.31 -4.42
CA THR A 60 17.94 -10.54 -3.26
C THR A 60 17.07 -9.35 -3.68
N TRP A 61 16.06 -9.00 -2.86
CA TRP A 61 15.25 -7.82 -3.13
C TRP A 61 16.12 -6.56 -3.16
N ALA A 62 16.07 -5.82 -4.26
CA ALA A 62 16.76 -4.54 -4.39
C ALA A 62 16.22 -3.52 -3.38
N ALA A 63 14.92 -3.60 -3.06
CA ALA A 63 14.28 -2.82 -2.01
C ALA A 63 13.69 -3.75 -0.94
N PRO A 64 14.32 -3.91 0.23
CA PRO A 64 13.71 -4.64 1.35
C PRO A 64 12.51 -3.91 1.95
N ARG A 65 12.33 -2.63 1.65
CA ARG A 65 11.18 -1.82 2.08
C ARG A 65 10.49 -1.20 0.88
N VAL A 66 9.18 -1.39 0.82
CA VAL A 66 8.29 -0.87 -0.23
C VAL A 66 7.22 0.00 0.41
N GLY A 67 6.97 1.18 -0.13
CA GLY A 67 5.85 2.01 0.21
C GLY A 67 5.01 2.31 -1.03
N ILE A 68 3.71 2.12 -0.92
CA ILE A 68 2.75 2.45 -1.98
C ILE A 68 1.69 3.37 -1.38
N LEU A 69 1.66 4.61 -1.85
CA LEU A 69 0.60 5.54 -1.56
C LEU A 69 -0.33 5.62 -2.77
N CYS A 70 -1.58 5.27 -2.55
CA CYS A 70 -2.64 5.44 -3.53
C CYS A 70 -3.95 5.69 -2.77
N PRO A 71 -4.72 6.72 -3.15
CA PRO A 71 -6.00 7.03 -2.53
C PRO A 71 -6.96 5.84 -2.47
N ASP A 72 -7.91 5.90 -1.52
CA ASP A 72 -8.93 4.87 -1.34
C ASP A 72 -9.70 4.57 -2.62
N GLU A 73 -10.28 3.38 -2.70
CA GLU A 73 -11.09 2.87 -3.83
C GLU A 73 -10.34 2.71 -5.17
N ASN A 74 -9.01 2.84 -5.18
CA ASN A 74 -8.20 2.51 -6.34
C ASN A 74 -7.78 1.03 -6.38
N ASP A 75 -8.39 0.19 -5.54
CA ASP A 75 -8.11 -1.26 -5.48
C ASP A 75 -6.61 -1.59 -5.21
N ARG A 76 -5.94 -0.78 -4.37
CA ARG A 76 -4.50 -0.96 -4.06
C ARG A 76 -4.18 -2.35 -3.51
N GLU A 77 -5.15 -2.99 -2.86
CA GLU A 77 -5.03 -4.34 -2.34
C GLU A 77 -4.78 -5.40 -3.42
N TYR A 78 -5.13 -5.15 -4.69
CA TYR A 78 -4.87 -6.13 -5.74
C TYR A 78 -3.37 -6.29 -6.05
N ALA A 79 -2.58 -5.24 -5.91
CA ALA A 79 -1.13 -5.35 -5.99
C ALA A 79 -0.58 -6.23 -4.85
N THR A 80 -1.12 -6.07 -3.64
CA THR A 80 -0.75 -6.90 -2.48
C THR A 80 -1.16 -8.35 -2.67
N LEU A 81 -2.38 -8.61 -3.13
CA LEU A 81 -2.87 -9.96 -3.40
C LEU A 81 -1.99 -10.68 -4.44
N ALA A 82 -1.58 -9.98 -5.50
CA ALA A 82 -0.66 -10.54 -6.50
C ALA A 82 0.71 -10.87 -5.89
N ARG A 83 1.24 -9.99 -5.02
CA ARG A 83 2.49 -10.21 -4.29
C ARG A 83 2.40 -11.39 -3.31
N GLU A 84 1.29 -11.52 -2.62
CA GLU A 84 1.01 -12.62 -1.69
C GLU A 84 0.87 -13.96 -2.42
N LEU A 85 0.13 -14.00 -3.55
CA LEU A 85 0.03 -15.17 -4.41
C LEU A 85 1.39 -15.65 -4.90
N TYR A 86 2.24 -14.72 -5.34
CA TYR A 86 3.60 -15.01 -5.79
C TYR A 86 4.40 -15.70 -4.67
N GLU A 87 4.38 -15.16 -3.45
CA GLU A 87 5.14 -15.71 -2.33
C GLU A 87 4.60 -17.07 -1.88
N LEU A 88 3.27 -17.25 -1.87
CA LEU A 88 2.63 -18.50 -1.43
C LEU A 88 2.85 -19.67 -2.39
N LEU A 89 2.90 -19.40 -3.71
CA LEU A 89 2.84 -20.43 -4.72
C LEU A 89 4.21 -20.80 -5.31
N LEU A 90 5.10 -19.81 -5.49
CA LEU A 90 6.38 -20.05 -6.16
C LEU A 90 7.49 -20.49 -5.20
N PHE A 91 7.28 -20.36 -3.91
CA PHE A 91 8.26 -20.80 -2.90
C PHE A 91 7.61 -21.75 -1.89
N ALA A 92 8.44 -22.62 -1.30
CA ALA A 92 8.01 -23.50 -0.22
C ALA A 92 8.37 -22.91 1.15
N ASN A 93 7.55 -23.22 2.15
CA ASN A 93 7.77 -22.90 3.56
C ASN A 93 7.85 -21.39 3.87
N ARG A 94 7.22 -20.54 3.05
CA ARG A 94 7.17 -19.09 3.26
C ARG A 94 6.19 -18.73 4.36
N ARG A 95 6.55 -17.70 5.11
CA ARG A 95 5.72 -17.10 6.15
C ARG A 95 5.40 -15.67 5.79
N ILE A 96 4.11 -15.41 5.60
CA ILE A 96 3.58 -14.10 5.28
C ILE A 96 2.73 -13.61 6.44
N VAL A 97 2.85 -12.35 6.77
CA VAL A 97 1.97 -11.67 7.71
C VAL A 97 1.34 -10.47 7.01
N HIS A 98 0.02 -10.46 6.95
CA HIS A 98 -0.78 -9.32 6.51
C HIS A 98 -1.48 -8.73 7.74
N THR A 99 -1.24 -7.44 7.99
CA THR A 99 -1.86 -6.72 9.11
C THR A 99 -2.39 -5.36 8.64
N ALA A 100 -3.53 -4.95 9.19
CA ALA A 100 -4.16 -3.67 8.92
C ALA A 100 -4.52 -2.96 10.22
N ALA A 101 -4.87 -1.67 10.15
CA ALA A 101 -5.30 -0.89 11.31
C ALA A 101 -6.55 -1.51 11.93
N HIS A 102 -7.51 -1.93 11.10
CA HIS A 102 -8.73 -2.59 11.50
C HIS A 102 -8.71 -4.08 11.13
N PHE A 103 -9.20 -4.91 12.05
CA PHE A 103 -9.28 -6.35 11.78
C PHE A 103 -10.22 -6.69 10.62
N SER A 104 -11.24 -5.88 10.38
CA SER A 104 -12.14 -6.02 9.23
C SER A 104 -11.40 -5.95 7.90
N THR A 105 -10.45 -5.02 7.75
CA THR A 105 -9.62 -4.85 6.55
C THR A 105 -8.76 -6.11 6.31
N ALA A 106 -8.02 -6.57 7.33
CA ALA A 106 -7.21 -7.78 7.23
C ALA A 106 -8.07 -9.04 6.90
N ARG A 107 -9.27 -9.15 7.48
CA ARG A 107 -10.21 -10.23 7.19
C ARG A 107 -10.74 -10.17 5.77
N GLU A 108 -11.01 -8.97 5.26
CA GLU A 108 -11.45 -8.79 3.88
C GLU A 108 -10.37 -9.21 2.88
N ALA A 109 -9.10 -8.85 3.13
CA ALA A 109 -7.96 -9.31 2.34
C ALA A 109 -7.88 -10.85 2.33
N GLN A 110 -8.06 -11.50 3.50
CA GLN A 110 -8.15 -12.97 3.57
C GLN A 110 -9.27 -13.52 2.70
N HIS A 111 -10.47 -12.93 2.77
CA HIS A 111 -11.62 -13.39 1.99
C HIS A 111 -11.37 -13.27 0.48
N LYS A 112 -10.78 -12.15 0.04
CA LYS A 112 -10.42 -11.93 -1.37
C LYS A 112 -9.41 -12.97 -1.86
N LEU A 113 -8.31 -13.16 -1.11
CA LEU A 113 -7.30 -14.17 -1.47
C LEU A 113 -7.86 -15.58 -1.44
N SER A 114 -8.64 -15.93 -0.39
CA SER A 114 -9.29 -17.25 -0.31
C SER A 114 -10.19 -17.52 -1.49
N ARG A 115 -10.97 -16.52 -1.93
CA ARG A 115 -11.85 -16.64 -3.09
C ARG A 115 -11.06 -16.93 -4.35
N ILE A 116 -9.99 -16.16 -4.63
CA ILE A 116 -9.11 -16.37 -5.79
C ILE A 116 -8.54 -17.80 -5.79
N LEU A 117 -8.02 -18.25 -4.65
CA LEU A 117 -7.45 -19.59 -4.51
C LEU A 117 -8.50 -20.69 -4.70
N MET A 118 -9.73 -20.50 -4.25
CA MET A 118 -10.77 -21.52 -4.27
C MET A 118 -11.60 -21.55 -5.57
N GLU A 119 -11.64 -20.48 -6.33
CA GLU A 119 -12.33 -20.41 -7.63
C GLU A 119 -11.55 -21.12 -8.75
N SER A 120 -10.23 -21.12 -8.70
CA SER A 120 -9.37 -21.85 -9.63
C SER A 120 -9.20 -23.31 -9.19
N ASN A 121 -9.55 -24.28 -10.04
CA ASN A 121 -9.36 -25.70 -9.75
C ASN A 121 -7.89 -26.06 -9.49
N PHE A 122 -6.96 -25.44 -10.23
CA PHE A 122 -5.53 -25.63 -10.04
C PHE A 122 -5.07 -25.10 -8.68
N LEU A 123 -5.39 -23.83 -8.34
CA LEU A 123 -4.96 -23.21 -7.09
C LEU A 123 -5.62 -23.87 -5.86
N ARG A 124 -6.88 -24.30 -6.00
CA ARG A 124 -7.58 -25.02 -4.93
C ARG A 124 -6.84 -26.28 -4.51
N SER A 125 -6.24 -27.00 -5.46
CA SER A 125 -5.49 -28.23 -5.14
C SER A 125 -4.24 -27.97 -4.32
N GLU A 126 -3.69 -26.75 -4.37
CA GLU A 126 -2.52 -26.32 -3.60
C GLU A 126 -2.87 -25.86 -2.17
N VAL A 127 -4.13 -25.54 -1.91
CA VAL A 127 -4.58 -25.12 -0.57
C VAL A 127 -4.69 -26.33 0.34
N LYS A 128 -4.02 -26.28 1.50
CA LYS A 128 -4.14 -27.28 2.54
C LYS A 128 -5.34 -26.99 3.43
N HIS A 129 -5.45 -25.77 3.94
CA HIS A 129 -6.55 -25.34 4.81
C HIS A 129 -6.72 -23.82 4.86
N VAL A 130 -7.97 -23.36 5.00
CA VAL A 130 -8.32 -21.97 5.25
C VAL A 130 -8.96 -21.88 6.64
N TYR A 131 -8.33 -21.16 7.56
CA TYR A 131 -8.83 -20.93 8.91
C TYR A 131 -9.51 -19.57 8.99
N THR A 132 -10.78 -19.55 9.38
CA THR A 132 -11.59 -18.33 9.48
C THR A 132 -12.02 -17.99 10.92
N ALA A 133 -11.69 -18.86 11.89
CA ALA A 133 -12.03 -18.63 13.30
C ALA A 133 -11.31 -17.39 13.87
N ASN A 134 -11.99 -16.68 14.77
CA ASN A 134 -11.47 -15.45 15.37
C ASN A 134 -10.08 -15.65 16.00
N GLY A 135 -9.14 -14.79 15.59
CA GLY A 135 -7.74 -14.82 16.04
C GLY A 135 -6.87 -15.91 15.42
N GLN A 136 -7.40 -16.70 14.47
CA GLN A 136 -6.69 -17.77 13.80
C GLN A 136 -6.69 -17.63 12.28
N GLN A 137 -7.07 -16.46 11.77
CA GLN A 137 -7.20 -16.21 10.34
C GLN A 137 -5.88 -16.45 9.62
N ARG A 138 -5.84 -17.51 8.83
CA ARG A 138 -4.69 -17.85 7.99
C ARG A 138 -5.08 -18.79 6.85
N ILE A 139 -4.23 -18.85 5.85
CA ILE A 139 -4.30 -19.81 4.76
C ILE A 139 -3.00 -20.63 4.78
N GLU A 140 -3.14 -21.95 4.83
CA GLU A 140 -2.01 -22.90 4.75
C GLU A 140 -1.99 -23.55 3.37
N MET A 141 -0.82 -23.56 2.74
CA MET A 141 -0.58 -24.20 1.47
C MET A 141 0.06 -25.60 1.67
N ARG A 142 -0.08 -26.48 0.68
CA ARG A 142 0.52 -27.83 0.73
C ARG A 142 2.05 -27.81 0.63
N ASN A 143 2.62 -26.78 0.03
CA ASN A 143 4.07 -26.57 -0.04
C ASN A 143 4.68 -26.08 1.28
N GLY A 144 3.88 -25.97 2.35
CA GLY A 144 4.31 -25.51 3.68
C GLY A 144 4.24 -23.99 3.88
N SER A 145 3.93 -23.23 2.84
CA SER A 145 3.77 -21.78 2.97
C SER A 145 2.48 -21.42 3.72
N VAL A 146 2.53 -20.33 4.49
CA VAL A 146 1.38 -19.86 5.28
C VAL A 146 1.31 -18.33 5.27
N ILE A 147 0.09 -17.81 5.11
CA ILE A 147 -0.21 -16.39 5.33
C ILE A 147 -1.14 -16.24 6.54
N HIS A 148 -0.76 -15.33 7.44
CA HIS A 148 -1.54 -14.96 8.62
C HIS A 148 -2.12 -13.56 8.44
N TYR A 149 -3.40 -13.42 8.77
CA TYR A 149 -4.12 -12.13 8.77
C TYR A 149 -4.38 -11.70 10.21
N VAL A 150 -3.72 -10.61 10.63
CA VAL A 150 -3.67 -10.23 12.04
C VAL A 150 -4.09 -8.78 12.23
N ALA A 151 -4.93 -8.52 13.22
CA ALA A 151 -5.20 -7.14 13.65
C ALA A 151 -3.92 -6.52 14.22
N ARG A 152 -3.70 -5.25 13.91
CA ARG A 152 -2.57 -4.47 14.41
C ARG A 152 -2.82 -4.05 15.86
N LYS A 153 -2.43 -4.91 16.79
CA LYS A 153 -2.43 -4.63 18.24
C LYS A 153 -1.03 -4.83 18.78
N THR A 154 -0.60 -3.97 19.69
CA THR A 154 0.70 -4.09 20.36
C THR A 154 0.87 -5.49 20.94
N GLY A 155 1.99 -6.16 20.65
CA GLY A 155 2.33 -7.50 21.13
C GLY A 155 1.52 -8.66 20.52
N SER A 156 0.68 -8.42 19.50
CA SER A 156 -0.16 -9.45 18.89
C SER A 156 0.56 -10.31 17.85
N ILE A 157 1.61 -9.79 17.21
CA ILE A 157 2.31 -10.47 16.12
C ILE A 157 3.56 -11.16 16.69
N ARG A 158 3.45 -12.48 16.93
CA ARG A 158 4.52 -13.33 17.45
C ARG A 158 4.92 -14.42 16.46
N ILE A 159 4.97 -14.07 15.18
CA ILE A 159 5.35 -15.00 14.10
C ILE A 159 6.79 -14.67 13.74
N ALA A 160 7.71 -15.62 13.90
CA ALA A 160 9.12 -15.43 13.57
C ALA A 160 9.42 -15.86 12.13
N ASN A 161 10.53 -15.35 11.58
CA ASN A 161 11.03 -15.66 10.24
C ASN A 161 9.99 -15.34 9.15
N VAL A 162 9.45 -14.12 9.21
CA VAL A 162 8.49 -13.61 8.21
C VAL A 162 9.24 -13.19 6.96
N ASP A 163 8.88 -13.77 5.82
CA ASP A 163 9.49 -13.48 4.52
C ASP A 163 8.84 -12.27 3.85
N LEU A 164 7.53 -12.10 4.04
CA LEU A 164 6.78 -10.95 3.57
C LEU A 164 5.89 -10.40 4.69
N LEU A 165 6.13 -9.14 5.05
CA LEU A 165 5.30 -8.39 5.99
C LEU A 165 4.52 -7.33 5.23
N VAL A 166 3.19 -7.44 5.22
CA VAL A 166 2.27 -6.45 4.63
C VAL A 166 1.65 -5.62 5.76
N LEU A 167 1.86 -4.32 5.69
CA LEU A 167 1.34 -3.31 6.62
C LEU A 167 0.34 -2.44 5.84
N ASP A 168 -0.90 -2.90 5.76
CA ASP A 168 -1.99 -2.14 5.13
C ASP A 168 -2.50 -1.05 6.08
N ASP A 169 -3.15 -0.01 5.58
CA ASP A 169 -3.51 1.21 6.34
C ASP A 169 -2.27 1.79 7.08
N ALA A 170 -1.15 1.98 6.37
CA ALA A 170 0.13 2.36 6.96
C ALA A 170 0.14 3.78 7.52
N GLU A 171 -0.77 4.65 7.08
CA GLU A 171 -1.02 5.99 7.64
C GLU A 171 -1.45 5.94 9.12
N PHE A 172 -2.01 4.81 9.57
CA PHE A 172 -2.40 4.57 10.96
C PHE A 172 -1.43 3.66 11.72
N LEU A 173 -0.21 3.44 11.21
CA LEU A 173 0.76 2.56 11.84
C LEU A 173 1.49 3.25 13.00
N PRO A 174 1.26 2.83 14.27
CA PRO A 174 1.99 3.36 15.41
C PRO A 174 3.47 2.92 15.40
N ASP A 175 4.36 3.79 15.84
CA ASP A 175 5.79 3.47 15.98
C ASP A 175 6.05 2.31 16.93
N SER A 176 5.31 2.22 18.03
CA SER A 176 5.39 1.10 18.97
C SER A 176 5.10 -0.25 18.28
N THR A 177 4.01 -0.29 17.51
CA THR A 177 3.63 -1.50 16.77
C THR A 177 4.67 -1.87 15.71
N TYR A 178 5.17 -0.89 14.96
CA TYR A 178 6.21 -1.16 13.96
C TYR A 178 7.50 -1.71 14.60
N ARG A 179 7.91 -1.15 15.74
CA ARG A 179 9.04 -1.64 16.54
C ARG A 179 8.84 -3.07 17.01
N ASP A 180 7.61 -3.43 17.40
CA ASP A 180 7.26 -4.76 17.87
C ASP A 180 7.26 -5.82 16.75
N VAL A 181 6.87 -5.43 15.52
CA VAL A 181 6.78 -6.38 14.39
C VAL A 181 8.08 -6.50 13.60
N LEU A 182 8.91 -5.47 13.56
CA LEU A 182 10.14 -5.46 12.77
C LEU A 182 11.09 -6.65 13.09
N PRO A 183 11.27 -7.08 14.36
CA PRO A 183 12.08 -8.26 14.66
C PRO A 183 11.58 -9.55 14.02
N THR A 184 10.30 -9.63 13.62
CA THR A 184 9.74 -10.85 13.00
C THR A 184 10.35 -11.14 11.63
N VAL A 185 10.81 -10.11 10.92
CA VAL A 185 11.41 -10.23 9.57
C VAL A 185 12.93 -10.35 9.58
N VAL A 186 13.61 -9.99 10.68
CA VAL A 186 15.08 -9.89 10.75
C VAL A 186 15.78 -11.22 10.50
N HIS A 187 15.15 -12.34 10.82
CA HIS A 187 15.74 -13.66 10.69
C HIS A 187 15.38 -14.39 9.39
N SER A 188 14.63 -13.79 8.50
CA SER A 188 14.43 -14.29 7.15
C SER A 188 15.66 -13.97 6.29
N GLY A 189 16.00 -14.86 5.37
CA GLY A 189 17.19 -14.69 4.51
C GLY A 189 17.06 -13.55 3.51
N ASN A 190 15.83 -13.24 3.04
CA ASN A 190 15.53 -12.19 2.05
C ASN A 190 14.11 -11.64 2.27
N PRO A 191 13.84 -10.96 3.39
CA PRO A 191 12.52 -10.46 3.70
C PRO A 191 12.18 -9.19 2.94
N GLN A 192 10.87 -8.96 2.77
CA GLN A 192 10.37 -7.70 2.25
C GLN A 192 9.24 -7.15 3.13
N VAL A 193 9.25 -5.85 3.41
CA VAL A 193 8.20 -5.14 4.14
C VAL A 193 7.46 -4.22 3.16
N TRP A 194 6.17 -4.43 3.00
CA TRP A 194 5.29 -3.61 2.17
C TRP A 194 4.37 -2.77 3.04
N MET A 195 4.37 -1.48 2.80
CA MET A 195 3.50 -0.50 3.45
C MET A 195 2.57 0.10 2.41
N LEU A 196 1.27 -0.01 2.63
CA LEU A 196 0.25 0.55 1.73
C LEU A 196 -0.65 1.48 2.54
N GLY A 197 -1.02 2.59 1.95
CA GLY A 197 -1.89 3.52 2.66
C GLY A 197 -2.25 4.76 1.87
N ASN A 198 -3.01 5.62 2.54
CA ASN A 198 -3.32 6.96 2.10
C ASN A 198 -2.24 7.95 2.54
N ALA A 199 -2.42 9.21 2.17
CA ALA A 199 -1.59 10.27 2.71
C ALA A 199 -1.78 10.40 4.23
N VAL A 200 -0.73 10.75 4.93
CA VAL A 200 -0.79 11.01 6.38
C VAL A 200 -1.31 12.42 6.63
N ASP A 201 -2.29 12.58 7.50
CA ASP A 201 -2.64 13.89 8.08
C ASP A 201 -2.26 13.93 9.56
N ALA A 202 -1.03 14.34 9.84
CA ALA A 202 -0.47 14.43 11.19
C ALA A 202 -1.22 15.40 12.12
N ARG A 203 -2.11 16.25 11.58
CA ARG A 203 -2.95 17.16 12.38
C ARG A 203 -4.16 16.45 13.01
N SER A 204 -4.63 15.37 12.38
CA SER A 204 -5.79 14.61 12.82
C SER A 204 -5.43 13.22 13.35
N ASN A 205 -4.20 12.77 13.15
CA ASN A 205 -3.74 11.42 13.44
C ASN A 205 -2.34 11.44 14.04
N ASN A 206 -2.20 10.96 15.27
CA ASN A 206 -0.90 10.85 15.97
C ASN A 206 -0.03 9.68 15.47
N HIS A 207 -0.49 8.99 14.44
CA HIS A 207 0.23 7.89 13.79
C HIS A 207 0.75 8.33 12.43
N GLY A 208 1.34 7.42 11.68
CA GLY A 208 1.83 7.71 10.32
C GLY A 208 3.28 8.16 10.26
N HIS A 209 3.99 8.32 11.40
CA HIS A 209 5.42 8.63 11.42
C HIS A 209 6.25 7.57 10.68
N VAL A 210 5.90 6.29 10.83
CA VAL A 210 6.58 5.17 10.13
C VAL A 210 6.45 5.34 8.62
N PHE A 211 5.23 5.59 8.13
CA PHE A 211 4.96 5.76 6.71
C PHE A 211 5.57 7.07 6.18
N GLY A 212 5.52 8.14 6.97
CA GLY A 212 6.19 9.40 6.67
C GLY A 212 7.71 9.26 6.54
N ARG A 213 8.35 8.50 7.44
CA ARG A 213 9.79 8.19 7.35
C ARG A 213 10.13 7.36 6.11
N ALA A 214 9.27 6.41 5.72
CA ALA A 214 9.47 5.64 4.49
C ALA A 214 9.43 6.55 3.25
N ARG A 215 8.45 7.47 3.18
CA ARG A 215 8.36 8.49 2.14
C ARG A 215 9.60 9.39 2.11
N HIS A 216 10.01 9.87 3.27
CA HIS A 216 11.19 10.74 3.38
C HIS A 216 12.47 10.06 2.88
N ARG A 217 12.69 8.79 3.26
CA ARG A 217 13.83 8.00 2.75
C ARG A 217 13.83 7.92 1.24
N ALA A 218 12.67 7.70 0.64
CA ALA A 218 12.54 7.67 -0.81
C ALA A 218 12.88 9.01 -1.45
N LEU A 219 12.42 10.12 -0.87
CA LEU A 219 12.78 11.48 -1.32
C LEU A 219 14.27 11.78 -1.15
N ALA A 220 14.91 11.17 -0.17
CA ALA A 220 16.36 11.20 0.04
C ALA A 220 17.14 10.17 -0.80
N LEU A 221 16.45 9.46 -1.71
CA LEU A 221 17.02 8.45 -2.61
C LEU A 221 17.70 7.28 -1.88
N ASP A 222 17.16 6.86 -0.71
CA ASP A 222 17.64 5.70 0.02
C ASP A 222 17.58 4.44 -0.88
N PRO A 223 18.72 3.77 -1.17
CA PRO A 223 18.76 2.62 -2.07
C PRO A 223 18.05 1.37 -1.52
N GLN A 224 17.61 1.38 -0.28
CA GLN A 224 16.85 0.29 0.34
C GLN A 224 15.34 0.54 0.41
N GLN A 225 14.87 1.67 -0.13
CA GLN A 225 13.46 2.06 -0.10
C GLN A 225 12.91 2.16 -1.52
N CYS A 226 11.92 1.36 -1.87
CA CYS A 226 11.06 1.62 -3.02
C CYS A 226 9.84 2.45 -2.57
N TRP A 227 9.47 3.46 -3.36
CA TRP A 227 8.29 4.28 -3.09
C TRP A 227 7.55 4.62 -4.38
N ILE A 228 6.25 4.41 -4.35
CA ILE A 228 5.36 4.72 -5.47
C ILE A 228 4.17 5.49 -4.91
N GLU A 229 3.99 6.72 -5.38
CA GLU A 229 2.97 7.63 -4.86
C GLU A 229 2.10 8.16 -5.99
N TYR A 230 0.83 7.78 -5.96
CA TYR A 230 -0.21 8.39 -6.77
C TYR A 230 -0.93 9.44 -5.93
N SER A 231 -0.76 10.68 -6.28
CA SER A 231 -1.36 11.83 -5.61
C SER A 231 -1.45 13.02 -6.55
N ALA A 232 -2.30 13.97 -6.21
CA ALA A 232 -2.30 15.29 -6.82
C ALA A 232 -1.04 16.08 -6.40
N ASP A 233 -0.77 17.19 -7.07
CA ASP A 233 0.32 18.08 -6.68
C ASP A 233 0.04 18.70 -5.30
N ASP A 234 1.00 18.62 -4.39
CA ASP A 234 0.88 19.12 -3.02
C ASP A 234 1.66 20.43 -2.77
N ALA A 235 2.13 21.08 -3.83
CA ALA A 235 2.81 22.36 -3.72
C ALA A 235 1.92 23.41 -3.03
N ARG A 236 2.54 24.18 -2.14
CA ARG A 236 1.87 25.23 -1.38
C ARG A 236 2.56 26.56 -1.59
N TYR A 237 1.76 27.64 -1.55
CA TYR A 237 2.30 28.96 -1.48
C TYR A 237 3.13 29.13 -0.20
N PRO A 238 4.23 29.91 -0.23
CA PRO A 238 5.05 30.17 0.94
C PRO A 238 4.24 30.79 2.10
N ASN A 239 4.66 30.54 3.33
CA ASN A 239 4.04 31.14 4.51
C ASN A 239 4.17 32.65 4.56
N ASP A 240 5.16 33.22 3.87
CA ASP A 240 5.46 34.63 3.72
C ASP A 240 5.04 35.23 2.37
N ASP A 241 4.18 34.50 1.61
CA ASP A 241 3.66 35.00 0.35
C ASP A 241 3.15 36.43 0.50
N PRO A 242 3.49 37.34 -0.45
CA PRO A 242 3.03 38.73 -0.45
C PRO A 242 1.54 38.89 -0.34
N ASP A 243 0.76 37.94 -0.93
CA ASP A 243 -0.69 37.89 -0.78
C ASP A 243 -1.06 37.04 0.45
N PRO A 244 -1.53 37.66 1.56
CA PRO A 244 -1.89 36.93 2.77
C PRO A 244 -2.98 35.86 2.54
N SER A 245 -3.82 36.02 1.51
CA SER A 245 -4.89 35.07 1.20
C SER A 245 -4.39 33.74 0.63
N ARG A 246 -3.16 33.72 0.12
CA ARG A 246 -2.50 32.55 -0.48
C ARG A 246 -1.64 31.76 0.49
N ARG A 247 -1.17 32.38 1.58
CA ARG A 247 -0.20 31.79 2.50
C ARG A 247 -0.59 30.37 2.92
N ALA A 248 0.36 29.44 2.76
CA ALA A 248 0.21 28.01 3.06
C ALA A 248 -0.93 27.29 2.32
N ARG A 249 -1.68 27.94 1.42
CA ARG A 249 -2.69 27.29 0.61
C ARG A 249 -2.04 26.44 -0.49
N LEU A 250 -2.78 25.41 -0.95
CA LEU A 250 -2.38 24.65 -2.13
C LEU A 250 -2.31 25.57 -3.36
N VAL A 251 -1.33 25.32 -4.21
CA VAL A 251 -1.18 26.02 -5.50
C VAL A 251 -2.24 25.51 -6.49
N ILE A 252 -2.58 24.23 -6.40
CA ILE A 252 -3.61 23.62 -7.26
C ILE A 252 -5.02 23.98 -6.82
N ASP A 253 -5.95 23.91 -7.78
CA ASP A 253 -7.39 23.87 -7.51
C ASP A 253 -7.79 22.42 -7.17
N PRO A 254 -8.35 22.15 -5.97
CA PRO A 254 -8.84 20.83 -5.61
C PRO A 254 -9.96 20.30 -6.52
N ASP A 255 -10.62 21.17 -7.28
CA ASP A 255 -11.67 20.83 -8.23
C ASP A 255 -11.15 20.57 -9.66
N ASP A 256 -9.82 20.69 -9.89
CA ASP A 256 -9.19 20.36 -11.16
C ASP A 256 -9.23 18.85 -11.42
N ARG A 257 -9.97 18.46 -12.47
CA ARG A 257 -10.12 17.07 -12.90
C ARG A 257 -8.82 16.40 -13.31
N THR A 258 -7.84 17.18 -13.76
CA THR A 258 -6.50 16.66 -14.08
C THR A 258 -5.81 16.15 -12.81
N GLN A 259 -5.98 16.86 -11.69
CA GLN A 259 -5.46 16.44 -10.40
C GLN A 259 -6.20 15.20 -9.87
N TRP A 260 -7.52 15.12 -10.09
CA TRP A 260 -8.30 13.92 -9.78
C TRP A 260 -7.78 12.70 -10.53
N ALA A 261 -7.54 12.83 -11.84
CA ALA A 261 -7.03 11.74 -12.67
C ALA A 261 -5.60 11.32 -12.29
N ARG A 262 -4.74 12.26 -11.89
CA ARG A 262 -3.38 11.97 -11.42
C ARG A 262 -3.36 11.17 -10.12
N ALA A 263 -4.24 11.54 -9.18
CA ALA A 263 -4.31 10.90 -7.87
C ALA A 263 -5.01 9.53 -7.93
N ASN A 264 -5.89 9.31 -8.91
CA ASN A 264 -6.74 8.12 -8.96
C ASN A 264 -6.52 7.30 -10.24
N PRO A 265 -5.49 6.44 -10.26
CA PRO A 265 -5.13 5.65 -11.44
C PRO A 265 -6.05 4.45 -11.68
N GLY A 266 -6.90 4.07 -10.72
CA GLY A 266 -7.76 2.91 -10.79
C GLY A 266 -8.87 3.03 -11.84
N ARG A 267 -9.10 1.98 -12.63
CA ARG A 267 -10.13 1.94 -13.69
C ARG A 267 -11.54 2.00 -13.14
N ARG A 268 -11.76 1.52 -11.93
CA ARG A 268 -13.10 1.35 -11.35
C ARG A 268 -13.65 2.60 -10.74
N ILE A 269 -12.81 3.60 -10.48
CA ILE A 269 -13.25 4.87 -9.91
C ILE A 269 -13.73 5.81 -11.01
N SER A 270 -14.94 6.33 -10.87
CA SER A 270 -15.51 7.25 -11.85
C SER A 270 -15.31 8.71 -11.44
N GLU A 271 -15.23 9.60 -12.43
CA GLU A 271 -15.19 11.04 -12.17
C GLU A 271 -16.46 11.51 -11.43
N ASN A 272 -17.60 10.89 -11.69
CA ASN A 272 -18.85 11.21 -11.00
C ASN A 272 -18.77 10.85 -9.51
N SER A 273 -18.22 9.68 -9.16
CA SER A 273 -18.01 9.30 -7.76
C SER A 273 -17.11 10.31 -7.03
N ILE A 274 -16.02 10.74 -7.68
CA ILE A 274 -15.12 11.76 -7.11
C ILE A 274 -15.85 13.10 -6.91
N ARG A 275 -16.69 13.49 -7.88
CA ARG A 275 -17.46 14.74 -7.80
C ARG A 275 -18.49 14.70 -6.66
N GLU A 276 -19.20 13.59 -6.51
CA GLU A 276 -20.17 13.39 -5.41
C GLU A 276 -19.45 13.41 -4.05
N GLU A 277 -18.32 12.74 -3.94
CA GLU A 277 -17.51 12.77 -2.73
C GLU A 277 -17.06 14.20 -2.41
N ARG A 278 -16.54 14.95 -3.41
CA ARG A 278 -16.11 16.35 -3.23
C ARG A 278 -17.20 17.26 -2.66
N GLN A 279 -18.45 16.97 -2.97
CA GLN A 279 -19.61 17.74 -2.50
C GLN A 279 -20.08 17.34 -1.10
N THR A 280 -19.73 16.15 -0.62
CA THR A 280 -20.30 15.55 0.59
C THR A 280 -19.34 15.47 1.76
N VAL A 281 -18.02 15.36 1.50
CA VAL A 281 -17.01 15.27 2.55
C VAL A 281 -16.35 16.62 2.82
N LEU A 282 -15.68 16.73 3.97
CA LEU A 282 -14.89 17.92 4.29
C LEU A 282 -13.69 18.01 3.31
N GLU A 283 -13.34 19.23 2.91
CA GLU A 283 -12.23 19.46 1.99
C GLU A 283 -10.94 18.78 2.46
N ARG A 284 -10.64 18.82 3.75
CA ARG A 284 -9.47 18.15 4.31
C ARG A 284 -9.48 16.64 4.06
N GLU A 285 -10.64 16.00 4.24
CA GLU A 285 -10.81 14.57 4.01
C GLU A 285 -10.67 14.24 2.53
N PHE A 286 -11.30 15.05 1.67
CA PHE A 286 -11.13 14.91 0.23
C PHE A 286 -9.67 15.03 -0.22
N LEU A 287 -8.94 16.02 0.29
CA LEU A 287 -7.52 16.20 -0.01
C LEU A 287 -6.70 14.98 0.41
N THR A 288 -6.94 14.44 1.60
CA THR A 288 -6.16 13.34 2.16
C THR A 288 -6.52 11.99 1.52
N HIS A 289 -7.81 11.67 1.47
CA HIS A 289 -8.27 10.34 1.07
C HIS A 289 -8.52 10.20 -0.43
N ARG A 290 -8.79 11.31 -1.14
CA ARG A 290 -9.06 11.25 -2.58
C ARG A 290 -7.95 11.81 -3.44
N LEU A 291 -7.25 12.85 -2.97
CA LEU A 291 -6.15 13.45 -3.72
C LEU A 291 -4.75 13.04 -3.25
N GLY A 292 -4.64 12.27 -2.17
CA GLY A 292 -3.36 11.84 -1.64
C GLY A 292 -2.49 12.99 -1.10
N ILE A 293 -3.13 14.12 -0.75
CA ILE A 293 -2.45 15.31 -0.22
C ILE A 293 -2.58 15.32 1.30
N GLY A 294 -1.47 15.08 1.97
CA GLY A 294 -1.42 15.01 3.43
C GLY A 294 -0.65 16.15 4.10
N HIS A 295 -0.65 16.10 5.41
CA HIS A 295 0.31 16.77 6.28
C HIS A 295 1.24 15.72 6.86
N TRP A 296 2.43 15.65 6.29
CA TRP A 296 3.42 14.66 6.70
C TRP A 296 4.11 15.08 7.99
N PRO A 297 4.35 14.15 8.94
CA PRO A 297 5.11 14.45 10.14
C PRO A 297 6.55 14.87 9.76
N THR A 298 7.08 15.85 10.48
CA THR A 298 8.49 16.24 10.34
C THR A 298 9.39 15.22 11.04
N ILE A 299 10.63 15.07 10.56
CA ILE A 299 11.57 14.09 11.12
C ILE A 299 12.01 14.47 12.53
N ASP A 300 11.99 15.79 12.84
CA ASP A 300 12.38 16.33 14.14
C ASP A 300 11.34 16.04 15.24
N ASP A 301 10.10 15.70 14.90
CA ASP A 301 9.06 15.33 15.86
C ASP A 301 9.36 13.99 16.59
N ASP A 302 10.30 13.18 16.08
CA ASP A 302 10.73 11.94 16.74
C ASP A 302 11.56 12.19 18.01
N ALA A 303 12.09 13.40 18.23
CA ALA A 303 12.95 13.73 19.38
C ALA A 303 12.17 14.13 20.64
N THR A 304 10.87 14.46 20.52
CA THR A 304 10.05 14.98 21.62
C THR A 304 8.98 14.04 22.16
N GLY A 305 8.84 12.85 21.57
CA GLY A 305 7.89 11.82 21.98
C GLY A 305 8.36 10.87 23.10
N GLY A 306 9.45 11.16 23.75
CA GLY A 306 9.94 10.46 24.92
C GLY A 306 9.55 11.23 26.20
N ASP A 307 8.72 10.60 27.04
CA ASP A 307 8.30 10.99 28.38
C ASP A 307 7.02 11.83 28.51
N ALA A 308 5.88 11.13 28.34
CA ALA A 308 4.72 11.37 29.19
C ALA A 308 4.23 10.01 29.66
N SER A 309 4.64 9.71 30.88
CA SER A 309 4.24 8.58 31.73
C SER A 309 2.73 8.45 31.93
#